data_99b7e6f48b15c69fdf0d69da7b88a7b6
#
_entry.id   99b7e6f48b15c69fdf0d69da7b88a7b6
#
_cell.length_a   1.000
_cell.length_b   1.000
_cell.length_c   1.000
_cell.angle_alpha   90.00
_cell.angle_beta   90.00
_cell.angle_gamma   90.00
#
_symmetry.space_group_name_H-M   'P 1'
#
loop_
_entity.id
_entity.type
_entity.pdbx_description
1 polymer ?
#
loop_
_entity_poly.entity_id
_entity_poly.type
_entity_poly.pdbx_seq_one_letter_code
_entity_poly.pdbx_strand_id
1 'polypeptide(L)'
;MEAANYDLTSFRKDLDELQIHLSKEQEQRFLAFYELLIEWNEVMNLTAMTEFHEVIKKHFVDSLSLVKVVPEIGQKKLTLIDVGTGAGFPGIPLKLAFPELEITLLDSLNKRVSFLNEVIGKLKLDGIRAVHGRAEDYAKPGKMRESFD
;
A
#
# COMPACT_ATOMS: atom_id res chain seq x y z
N MET A 1 -11.55 0.92 17.06
CA MET A 1 -10.45 0.05 16.73
C MET A 1 -9.42 0.04 17.85
N GLU A 2 -8.95 -1.13 18.20
CA GLU A 2 -8.10 -1.32 19.36
C GLU A 2 -6.66 -1.52 18.95
N ALA A 3 -5.99 -0.44 18.64
CA ALA A 3 -4.58 -0.52 18.21
C ALA A 3 -3.72 -1.24 19.24
N ALA A 4 -4.08 -1.13 20.52
CA ALA A 4 -3.33 -1.76 21.58
C ALA A 4 -3.38 -3.29 21.54
N ASN A 5 -4.33 -3.86 20.79
CA ASN A 5 -4.48 -5.30 20.68
C ASN A 5 -3.52 -5.92 19.67
N TYR A 6 -2.78 -5.11 18.93
CA TYR A 6 -1.89 -5.62 17.91
C TYR A 6 -0.44 -5.46 18.35
N ASP A 7 0.31 -6.54 18.23
CA ASP A 7 1.72 -6.55 18.60
C ASP A 7 2.55 -6.19 17.38
N LEU A 8 3.17 -5.03 17.41
CA LEU A 8 3.97 -4.51 16.29
C LEU A 8 5.47 -4.77 16.44
N THR A 9 5.86 -5.55 17.44
CA THR A 9 7.28 -5.78 17.71
C THR A 9 8.03 -6.35 16.50
N SER A 10 7.50 -7.41 15.91
CA SER A 10 8.09 -8.02 14.71
C SER A 10 8.11 -7.06 13.53
N PHE A 11 7.02 -6.33 13.36
CA PHE A 11 6.90 -5.37 12.27
C PHE A 11 7.99 -4.31 12.38
N ARG A 12 8.16 -3.76 13.57
CA ARG A 12 9.18 -2.73 13.78
C ARG A 12 10.58 -3.26 13.55
N LYS A 13 10.82 -4.50 13.98
CA LYS A 13 12.12 -5.13 13.78
C LYS A 13 12.42 -5.33 12.29
N ASP A 14 11.43 -5.82 11.54
CA ASP A 14 11.58 -6.04 10.10
C ASP A 14 11.83 -4.73 9.37
N LEU A 15 11.11 -3.67 9.76
CA LEU A 15 11.30 -2.37 9.14
C LEU A 15 12.65 -1.76 9.50
N ASP A 16 13.12 -2.03 10.70
CA ASP A 16 14.43 -1.54 11.14
C ASP A 16 15.53 -2.09 10.24
N GLU A 17 15.40 -3.35 9.82
CA GLU A 17 16.34 -3.96 8.89
C GLU A 17 16.29 -3.31 7.52
N LEU A 18 15.17 -2.71 7.17
CA LEU A 18 15.02 -1.95 5.93
C LEU A 18 15.37 -0.48 6.11
N GLN A 19 15.77 -0.10 7.32
CA GLN A 19 16.08 1.28 7.68
C GLN A 19 14.85 2.17 7.54
N ILE A 20 13.67 1.63 7.85
CA ILE A 20 12.41 2.35 7.82
C ILE A 20 11.93 2.52 9.25
N HIS A 21 11.68 3.76 9.64
CA HIS A 21 11.17 4.08 10.97
C HIS A 21 9.87 4.85 10.84
N LEU A 22 8.79 4.27 11.35
CA LEU A 22 7.48 4.86 11.24
C LEU A 22 7.14 5.65 12.50
N SER A 23 6.44 6.77 12.34
CA SER A 23 5.87 7.48 13.47
C SER A 23 4.70 6.68 14.02
N LYS A 24 4.25 7.05 15.21
CA LYS A 24 3.06 6.44 15.79
C LYS A 24 1.86 6.62 14.88
N GLU A 25 1.75 7.77 14.27
CA GLU A 25 0.64 8.09 13.37
C GLU A 25 0.67 7.19 12.15
N GLN A 26 1.85 6.94 11.60
CA GLN A 26 1.98 6.04 10.47
C GLN A 26 1.61 4.61 10.86
N GLU A 27 2.05 4.17 12.04
CA GLU A 27 1.67 2.84 12.52
C GLU A 27 0.17 2.71 12.67
N GLN A 28 -0.50 3.75 13.17
CA GLN A 28 -1.95 3.74 13.30
C GLN A 28 -2.63 3.59 11.95
N ARG A 29 -2.09 4.24 10.94
CA ARG A 29 -2.65 4.12 9.59
C ARG A 29 -2.48 2.73 9.02
N PHE A 30 -1.35 2.07 9.29
CA PHE A 30 -1.17 0.68 8.87
C PHE A 30 -2.21 -0.22 9.54
N LEU A 31 -2.47 0.00 10.82
CA LEU A 31 -3.48 -0.80 11.53
C LEU A 31 -4.87 -0.51 11.00
N ALA A 32 -5.19 0.74 10.71
CA ALA A 32 -6.48 1.08 10.13
C ALA A 32 -6.65 0.45 8.75
N PHE A 33 -5.59 0.42 7.96
CA PHE A 33 -5.61 -0.24 6.66
C PHE A 33 -5.88 -1.74 6.82
N TYR A 34 -5.20 -2.37 7.77
CA TYR A 34 -5.44 -3.79 8.05
C TYR A 34 -6.91 -4.03 8.41
N GLU A 35 -7.48 -3.19 9.28
CA GLU A 35 -8.87 -3.35 9.68
C GLU A 35 -9.83 -3.22 8.50
N LEU A 36 -9.59 -2.25 7.65
CA LEU A 36 -10.42 -2.09 6.44
C LEU A 36 -10.27 -3.28 5.50
N LEU A 37 -9.06 -3.79 5.37
CA LEU A 37 -8.80 -4.95 4.52
C LEU A 37 -9.61 -6.15 5.00
N ILE A 38 -9.59 -6.41 6.30
CA ILE A 38 -10.33 -7.53 6.87
C ILE A 38 -11.84 -7.34 6.69
N GLU A 39 -12.31 -6.13 6.97
CA GLU A 39 -13.74 -5.82 6.86
C GLU A 39 -14.26 -6.05 5.43
N TRP A 40 -13.55 -5.51 4.46
CA TRP A 40 -13.99 -5.63 3.07
C TRP A 40 -13.75 -7.02 2.51
N ASN A 41 -12.74 -7.72 3.04
CA ASN A 41 -12.41 -9.05 2.56
C ASN A 41 -13.54 -10.06 2.80
N GLU A 42 -14.35 -9.85 3.81
CA GLU A 42 -15.47 -10.74 4.10
C GLU A 42 -16.49 -10.73 2.96
N VAL A 43 -16.54 -9.65 2.20
CA VAL A 43 -17.51 -9.52 1.11
C VAL A 43 -16.86 -9.71 -0.26
N MET A 44 -15.61 -9.30 -0.41
CA MET A 44 -14.98 -9.19 -1.72
C MET A 44 -13.84 -10.15 -1.99
N ASN A 45 -13.40 -10.89 -1.00
CA ASN A 45 -12.26 -11.82 -1.14
C ASN A 45 -11.04 -11.12 -1.74
N LEU A 46 -10.63 -10.02 -1.11
CA LEU A 46 -9.49 -9.24 -1.56
C LEU A 46 -8.18 -9.99 -1.42
N THR A 47 -8.09 -10.84 -0.40
CA THR A 47 -6.92 -11.63 -0.13
C THR A 47 -7.32 -12.91 0.59
N ALA A 48 -6.58 -13.99 0.34
CA ALA A 48 -6.78 -15.24 1.08
C ALA A 48 -6.13 -15.18 2.45
N MET A 49 -5.28 -14.20 2.67
CA MET A 49 -4.47 -14.08 3.88
C MET A 49 -5.10 -13.04 4.78
N THR A 50 -5.57 -13.46 5.95
CA THR A 50 -6.28 -12.55 6.88
C THR A 50 -5.68 -12.50 8.27
N GLU A 51 -4.81 -13.45 8.64
CA GLU A 51 -4.22 -13.44 9.95
C GLU A 51 -3.25 -12.27 10.07
N PHE A 52 -3.30 -11.57 11.20
CA PHE A 52 -2.59 -10.30 11.36
C PHE A 52 -1.09 -10.40 11.06
N HIS A 53 -0.41 -11.36 11.69
CA HIS A 53 1.05 -11.45 11.52
C HIS A 53 1.43 -11.84 10.10
N GLU A 54 0.60 -12.62 9.42
CA GLU A 54 0.85 -12.97 8.02
C GLU A 54 0.69 -11.77 7.11
N VAL A 55 -0.36 -10.98 7.33
CA VAL A 55 -0.59 -9.79 6.51
C VAL A 55 0.54 -8.80 6.72
N ILE A 56 0.93 -8.59 7.98
CA ILE A 56 2.02 -7.68 8.29
C ILE A 56 3.30 -8.12 7.58
N LYS A 57 3.64 -9.39 7.69
CA LYS A 57 4.91 -9.87 7.15
C LYS A 57 4.89 -10.00 5.63
N LYS A 58 3.86 -10.65 5.10
CA LYS A 58 3.86 -11.03 3.69
C LYS A 58 3.28 -9.97 2.78
N HIS A 59 2.48 -9.04 3.33
CA HIS A 59 1.93 -7.96 2.52
C HIS A 59 2.62 -6.63 2.83
N PHE A 60 2.67 -6.25 4.11
CA PHE A 60 3.20 -4.92 4.44
C PHE A 60 4.72 -4.87 4.34
N VAL A 61 5.41 -5.76 5.04
CA VAL A 61 6.87 -5.76 5.01
C VAL A 61 7.39 -6.07 3.62
N ASP A 62 6.77 -7.04 2.96
CA ASP A 62 7.18 -7.40 1.61
C ASP A 62 7.04 -6.23 0.65
N SER A 63 5.92 -5.48 0.76
CA SER A 63 5.73 -4.28 -0.05
C SER A 63 6.83 -3.25 0.21
N LEU A 64 7.15 -3.03 1.48
CA LEU A 64 8.14 -2.03 1.85
C LEU A 64 9.56 -2.46 1.49
N SER A 65 9.80 -3.76 1.32
CA SER A 65 11.11 -4.26 0.93
C SER A 65 11.52 -3.78 -0.47
N LEU A 66 10.59 -3.21 -1.22
CA LEU A 66 10.89 -2.66 -2.53
C LEU A 66 11.97 -1.58 -2.46
N VAL A 67 12.14 -0.92 -1.30
CA VAL A 67 13.20 0.08 -1.15
C VAL A 67 14.59 -0.52 -1.34
N LYS A 68 14.74 -1.83 -1.18
CA LYS A 68 16.03 -2.49 -1.42
C LYS A 68 16.37 -2.51 -2.92
N VAL A 69 15.35 -2.58 -3.77
CA VAL A 69 15.52 -2.63 -5.21
C VAL A 69 15.49 -1.23 -5.80
N VAL A 70 14.69 -0.34 -5.22
CA VAL A 70 14.56 1.04 -5.68
C VAL A 70 14.80 1.95 -4.48
N PRO A 71 16.07 2.17 -4.11
CA PRO A 71 16.38 2.95 -2.89
C PRO A 71 15.88 4.38 -2.95
N GLU A 72 15.67 4.93 -4.14
CA GLU A 72 15.17 6.29 -4.29
C GLU A 72 13.80 6.49 -3.65
N ILE A 73 13.03 5.41 -3.48
CA ILE A 73 11.71 5.50 -2.88
C ILE A 73 11.77 6.19 -1.52
N GLY A 74 12.79 5.89 -0.73
CA GLY A 74 12.92 6.48 0.59
C GLY A 74 13.70 7.79 0.62
N GLN A 75 14.19 8.26 -0.52
CA GLN A 75 15.09 9.40 -0.57
C GLN A 75 14.61 10.55 -1.43
N LYS A 76 13.67 10.30 -2.32
CA LYS A 76 13.17 11.29 -3.25
C LYS A 76 11.68 11.24 -3.34
N LYS A 77 11.10 12.33 -3.83
CA LYS A 77 9.69 12.35 -4.21
C LYS A 77 9.58 11.71 -5.60
N LEU A 78 8.90 10.59 -5.68
CA LEU A 78 8.74 9.85 -6.92
C LEU A 78 7.27 9.72 -7.28
N THR A 79 7.02 9.48 -8.57
CA THR A 79 5.69 9.14 -9.06
C THR A 79 5.69 7.68 -9.46
N LEU A 80 4.77 6.91 -8.91
CA LEU A 80 4.68 5.47 -9.16
C LEU A 80 3.29 5.10 -9.69
N ILE A 81 3.25 4.10 -10.56
CA ILE A 81 1.99 3.46 -10.94
C ILE A 81 2.05 2.02 -10.48
N ASP A 82 1.09 1.62 -9.67
CA ASP A 82 0.95 0.26 -9.18
C ASP A 82 -0.13 -0.42 -10.03
N VAL A 83 0.31 -1.21 -11.01
CA VAL A 83 -0.58 -1.84 -11.98
C VAL A 83 -1.05 -3.17 -11.46
N GLY A 84 -2.38 -3.40 -11.51
CA GLY A 84 -2.95 -4.61 -10.96
C GLY A 84 -2.82 -4.65 -9.46
N THR A 85 -3.08 -3.53 -8.81
CA THR A 85 -2.79 -3.33 -7.40
C THR A 85 -3.57 -4.24 -6.45
N GLY A 86 -4.73 -4.76 -6.89
CA GLY A 86 -5.54 -5.62 -6.04
C GLY A 86 -6.00 -4.93 -4.78
N ALA A 87 -5.56 -5.43 -3.64
CA ALA A 87 -5.91 -4.85 -2.34
C ALA A 87 -5.02 -3.65 -1.97
N GLY A 88 -4.25 -3.14 -2.92
CA GLY A 88 -3.43 -1.96 -2.70
C GLY A 88 -1.97 -2.24 -2.42
N PHE A 89 -1.47 -3.40 -2.84
CA PHE A 89 -0.09 -3.78 -2.61
C PHE A 89 0.69 -3.74 -3.90
N PRO A 90 1.87 -3.16 -3.89
CA PRO A 90 2.60 -2.54 -2.77
C PRO A 90 2.27 -1.06 -2.56
N GLY A 91 1.38 -0.47 -3.35
CA GLY A 91 1.19 0.98 -3.38
C GLY A 91 0.80 1.62 -2.08
N ILE A 92 -0.21 1.07 -1.37
CA ILE A 92 -0.67 1.69 -0.14
C ILE A 92 0.37 1.61 0.98
N PRO A 93 0.99 0.44 1.25
CA PRO A 93 2.06 0.41 2.25
C PRO A 93 3.18 1.40 1.93
N LEU A 94 3.57 1.53 0.66
CA LEU A 94 4.61 2.48 0.30
C LEU A 94 4.17 3.92 0.59
N LYS A 95 2.91 4.24 0.30
CA LYS A 95 2.40 5.59 0.58
C LYS A 95 2.37 5.88 2.08
N LEU A 96 1.98 4.89 2.87
CA LEU A 96 1.91 5.07 4.32
C LEU A 96 3.30 5.28 4.93
N ALA A 97 4.31 4.59 4.40
CA ALA A 97 5.66 4.72 4.91
C ALA A 97 6.38 5.95 4.33
N PHE A 98 6.07 6.31 3.09
CA PHE A 98 6.74 7.41 2.39
C PHE A 98 5.70 8.36 1.82
N PRO A 99 5.18 9.27 2.67
CA PRO A 99 4.04 10.12 2.27
C PRO A 99 4.32 11.07 1.10
N GLU A 100 5.60 11.29 0.77
CA GLU A 100 5.96 12.17 -0.33
C GLU A 100 5.75 11.55 -1.70
N LEU A 101 5.54 10.23 -1.77
CA LEU A 101 5.31 9.56 -3.04
C LEU A 101 3.98 9.98 -3.63
N GLU A 102 3.94 10.06 -4.97
CA GLU A 102 2.69 10.24 -5.70
C GLU A 102 2.39 8.92 -6.39
N ILE A 103 1.26 8.33 -6.06
CA ILE A 103 0.97 6.96 -6.49
C ILE A 103 -0.38 6.90 -7.19
N THR A 104 -0.41 6.20 -8.33
CA THR A 104 -1.64 5.83 -8.98
C THR A 104 -1.81 4.33 -8.84
N LEU A 105 -2.94 3.92 -8.26
CA LEU A 105 -3.31 2.52 -8.10
C LEU A 105 -4.24 2.16 -9.22
N LEU A 106 -3.86 1.19 -10.05
CA LEU A 106 -4.65 0.81 -11.21
C LEU A 106 -5.16 -0.61 -11.04
N ASP A 107 -6.46 -0.81 -11.22
CA ASP A 107 -7.01 -2.15 -11.20
C ASP A 107 -8.16 -2.25 -12.20
N SER A 108 -8.33 -3.45 -12.75
CA SER A 108 -9.36 -3.69 -13.76
C SER A 108 -10.72 -4.01 -13.17
N LEU A 109 -10.81 -4.18 -11.85
CA LEU A 109 -12.07 -4.51 -11.18
C LEU A 109 -12.59 -3.33 -10.38
N ASN A 110 -13.79 -2.86 -10.71
CA ASN A 110 -14.40 -1.75 -9.99
C ASN A 110 -14.55 -1.98 -8.49
N LYS A 111 -14.79 -3.22 -8.10
CA LYS A 111 -14.93 -3.56 -6.69
C LYS A 111 -13.65 -3.20 -5.91
N ARG A 112 -12.50 -3.52 -6.50
CA ARG A 112 -11.23 -3.23 -5.85
C ARG A 112 -10.98 -1.74 -5.82
N VAL A 113 -11.32 -1.03 -6.89
CA VAL A 113 -11.17 0.42 -6.91
C VAL A 113 -12.03 1.06 -5.82
N SER A 114 -13.25 0.53 -5.60
CA SER A 114 -14.10 1.04 -4.53
C SER A 114 -13.46 0.85 -3.16
N PHE A 115 -12.85 -0.31 -2.92
CA PHE A 115 -12.14 -0.55 -1.68
C PHE A 115 -10.98 0.43 -1.51
N LEU A 116 -10.20 0.61 -2.58
CA LEU A 116 -9.04 1.49 -2.52
C LEU A 116 -9.45 2.93 -2.23
N ASN A 117 -10.55 3.38 -2.82
CA ASN A 117 -11.07 4.72 -2.55
C ASN A 117 -11.54 4.86 -1.11
N GLU A 118 -12.10 3.80 -0.55
CA GLU A 118 -12.49 3.82 0.86
C GLU A 118 -11.26 3.98 1.75
N VAL A 119 -10.19 3.24 1.45
CA VAL A 119 -8.95 3.35 2.21
C VAL A 119 -8.39 4.77 2.12
N ILE A 120 -8.31 5.30 0.89
CA ILE A 120 -7.76 6.64 0.68
C ILE A 120 -8.55 7.67 1.48
N GLY A 121 -9.89 7.57 1.44
CA GLY A 121 -10.73 8.52 2.16
C GLY A 121 -10.65 8.36 3.67
N LYS A 122 -10.71 7.14 4.17
CA LYS A 122 -10.69 6.88 5.60
C LYS A 122 -9.36 7.26 6.23
N LEU A 123 -8.27 7.00 5.53
CA LEU A 123 -6.94 7.31 6.04
C LEU A 123 -6.49 8.71 5.67
N LYS A 124 -7.31 9.43 4.93
CA LYS A 124 -7.05 10.83 4.52
C LYS A 124 -5.69 10.95 3.83
N LEU A 125 -5.50 10.12 2.81
CA LEU A 125 -4.24 10.11 2.07
C LEU A 125 -4.29 11.11 0.93
N ASP A 126 -3.20 11.86 0.75
CA ASP A 126 -3.03 12.80 -0.35
C ASP A 126 -1.98 12.26 -1.29
N GLY A 127 -2.07 12.67 -2.56
CA GLY A 127 -1.04 12.25 -3.52
C GLY A 127 -1.15 10.80 -3.93
N ILE A 128 -2.33 10.22 -3.78
CA ILE A 128 -2.58 8.84 -4.20
C ILE A 128 -4.01 8.77 -4.72
N ARG A 129 -4.20 8.03 -5.80
CA ARG A 129 -5.52 7.87 -6.39
C ARG A 129 -5.69 6.46 -6.91
N ALA A 130 -6.92 6.00 -6.95
CA ALA A 130 -7.28 4.69 -7.50
C ALA A 130 -8.02 4.90 -8.80
N VAL A 131 -7.63 4.15 -9.84
CA VAL A 131 -8.16 4.31 -11.18
C VAL A 131 -8.62 2.95 -11.70
N HIS A 132 -9.83 2.92 -12.25
CA HIS A 132 -10.32 1.72 -12.92
C HIS A 132 -9.80 1.71 -14.34
N GLY A 133 -9.12 0.63 -14.71
CA GLY A 133 -8.58 0.52 -16.05
C GLY A 133 -7.77 -0.75 -16.19
N ARG A 134 -7.33 -0.98 -17.42
CA ARG A 134 -6.53 -2.15 -17.73
C ARG A 134 -5.08 -1.77 -17.92
N ALA A 135 -4.20 -2.68 -17.56
CA ALA A 135 -2.76 -2.46 -17.68
C ALA A 135 -2.37 -2.06 -19.10
N GLU A 136 -2.97 -2.69 -20.10
CA GLU A 136 -2.63 -2.44 -21.49
C GLU A 136 -2.96 -1.03 -21.94
N ASP A 137 -3.91 -0.38 -21.30
CA ASP A 137 -4.26 1.00 -21.63
C ASP A 137 -3.19 1.97 -21.15
N TYR A 138 -2.38 1.55 -20.18
CA TYR A 138 -1.35 2.38 -19.59
C TYR A 138 0.06 1.92 -19.94
N ALA A 139 0.18 0.79 -20.65
CA ALA A 139 1.47 0.22 -21.00
C ALA A 139 2.03 0.75 -22.32
N LYS A 140 1.42 1.80 -22.87
CA LYS A 140 1.88 2.39 -24.11
C LYS A 140 3.21 3.08 -23.90
N PRO A 141 4.05 3.10 -24.95
CA PRO A 141 5.36 3.74 -24.83
C PRO A 141 5.23 5.17 -24.33
N GLY A 142 6.07 5.53 -23.39
CA GLY A 142 6.10 6.85 -22.83
C GLY A 142 5.26 7.05 -21.58
N LYS A 143 4.20 6.28 -21.40
CA LYS A 143 3.34 6.47 -20.23
C LYS A 143 3.84 5.77 -18.99
N MET A 144 4.11 4.48 -19.10
CA MET A 144 4.61 3.73 -17.94
C MET A 144 5.99 4.20 -17.52
N ARG A 145 6.83 4.50 -18.47
CA ARG A 145 8.18 4.96 -18.16
C ARG A 145 8.19 6.27 -17.40
N GLU A 146 7.28 7.16 -17.75
CA GLU A 146 7.23 8.47 -17.11
C GLU A 146 6.64 8.42 -15.75
N SER A 147 5.96 7.34 -15.41
CA SER A 147 5.30 7.19 -14.14
C SER A 147 6.19 6.56 -13.08
N PHE A 148 7.31 6.06 -13.46
CA PHE A 148 8.23 5.39 -12.54
C PHE A 148 9.63 5.94 -12.72
N ASP A 149 10.02 6.81 -11.82
CA ASP A 149 11.35 7.44 -11.84
C ASP A 149 12.38 6.62 -11.10
#